data_7298fde6bf675d328aece124c94f7fd8
#
_entry.id   7298fde6bf675d328aece124c94f7fd8
#
_cell.length_a   1.000
_cell.length_b   1.000
_cell.length_c   1.000
_cell.angle_alpha   90.00
_cell.angle_beta   90.00
_cell.angle_gamma   90.00
#
_symmetry.space_group_name_H-M   'P 1'
#
loop_
_entity.id
_entity.type
_entity.pdbx_description
1 polymer ?
#
loop_
_entity_poly.entity_id
_entity_poly.type
_entity_poly.pdbx_seq_one_letter_code
_entity_poly.pdbx_strand_id
1 'polypeptide(L)'
;MDRGGGLLLDWKRNGDVKIFSFESRPTARYIKLAVTEGVGNYGSGRELYVFKVPGTASYLQGDINNDGKIDRNDLTSYMNYTGLRRGDSDYEGYISKGDINMNDLIDAYDISVVATQLEGGVGRKDTLKVSGSLSISTPKRLYQKDEIVEIRVKGNDLKAVNALSFALPYDQNDFEFVGVEPLNMKAMENLTYDRLHTNGVKSLYPTFVNIGKQEALNGSEELFVLKLKAKRKVKFELTLKDGILVDKELRMHQF
;
A
#
# COMPACT_ATOMS: atom_id res chain seq x y z
N MET A 1 10.77 33.91 10.12
CA MET A 1 12.14 33.74 10.64
C MET A 1 12.94 33.04 9.56
N ASP A 2 13.84 33.75 8.95
CA ASP A 2 14.73 33.23 7.93
C ASP A 2 15.82 32.42 8.63
N ARG A 3 15.81 31.10 8.47
CA ARG A 3 16.83 30.26 9.09
C ARG A 3 17.77 29.79 8.00
N GLY A 4 18.82 30.59 7.82
CA GLY A 4 20.12 30.23 7.30
C GLY A 4 20.13 29.18 6.19
N GLY A 5 19.75 29.56 4.98
CA GLY A 5 20.05 28.79 3.81
C GLY A 5 21.52 28.85 3.48
N GLY A 6 22.08 27.77 2.96
CA GLY A 6 23.43 27.76 2.44
C GLY A 6 23.66 28.92 1.45
N LEU A 7 24.80 29.57 1.51
CA LEU A 7 25.15 30.69 0.64
C LEU A 7 25.42 30.18 -0.78
N LEU A 8 24.55 30.54 -1.72
CA LEU A 8 24.80 30.30 -3.12
C LEU A 8 25.60 31.46 -3.72
N LEU A 9 26.84 31.23 -4.12
CA LEU A 9 27.68 32.29 -4.57
C LEU A 9 27.73 32.45 -6.08
N ASP A 10 27.52 31.42 -6.87
CA ASP A 10 27.65 31.54 -8.33
C ASP A 10 26.83 30.46 -9.08
N TRP A 11 25.71 30.87 -9.65
CA TRP A 11 24.87 30.02 -10.51
C TRP A 11 25.15 30.35 -11.97
N LYS A 12 26.06 29.63 -12.61
CA LYS A 12 26.31 29.79 -14.03
C LYS A 12 25.30 29.12 -14.89
N ARG A 13 24.94 29.75 -16.01
CA ARG A 13 24.03 29.19 -17.02
C ARG A 13 24.77 28.14 -17.86
N ASN A 14 24.90 26.93 -17.33
CA ASN A 14 25.62 25.84 -18.00
C ASN A 14 24.88 24.51 -18.06
N GLY A 15 23.62 24.48 -17.62
CA GLY A 15 22.81 23.25 -17.59
C GLY A 15 23.21 22.23 -16.51
N ASP A 16 24.16 22.57 -15.64
CA ASP A 16 24.64 21.67 -14.60
C ASP A 16 23.63 21.53 -13.46
N VAL A 17 23.65 20.38 -12.83
CA VAL A 17 22.99 20.17 -11.55
C VAL A 17 23.78 20.89 -10.46
N LYS A 18 23.09 21.72 -9.69
CA LYS A 18 23.65 22.39 -8.51
C LYS A 18 23.10 21.73 -7.26
N ILE A 19 23.98 21.30 -6.40
CA ILE A 19 23.63 20.63 -5.13
C ILE A 19 23.93 21.57 -3.98
N PHE A 20 22.93 21.80 -3.14
CA PHE A 20 23.03 22.61 -1.94
C PHE A 20 22.73 21.75 -0.73
N SER A 21 23.61 21.78 0.25
CA SER A 21 23.41 21.13 1.53
C SER A 21 23.14 22.17 2.60
N PHE A 22 22.10 21.96 3.39
CA PHE A 22 21.90 22.76 4.59
C PHE A 22 22.92 22.33 5.65
N GLU A 23 23.64 23.26 6.25
CA GLU A 23 24.58 22.98 7.35
C GLU A 23 23.85 22.44 8.60
N SER A 24 22.66 22.97 8.85
CA SER A 24 21.74 22.43 9.84
C SER A 24 20.65 21.62 9.12
N ARG A 25 20.12 20.62 9.77
CA ARG A 25 18.98 19.83 9.25
C ARG A 25 17.67 20.49 9.70
N PRO A 26 17.18 21.54 9.02
CA PRO A 26 15.98 22.23 9.46
C PRO A 26 14.75 21.36 9.20
N THR A 27 13.88 21.29 10.17
CA THR A 27 12.52 20.79 9.94
C THR A 27 11.69 21.93 9.38
N ALA A 28 11.20 21.78 8.17
CA ALA A 28 10.44 22.83 7.50
C ALA A 28 9.24 22.21 6.76
N ARG A 29 8.10 22.92 6.84
CA ARG A 29 6.88 22.54 6.12
C ARG A 29 6.91 23.03 4.66
N TYR A 30 7.66 24.08 4.38
CA TYR A 30 7.77 24.71 3.07
C TYR A 30 9.22 25.06 2.78
N ILE A 31 9.59 24.94 1.52
CA ILE A 31 10.87 25.42 0.97
C ILE A 31 10.57 26.56 0.03
N LYS A 32 11.24 27.70 0.24
CA LYS A 32 11.16 28.84 -0.63
C LYS A 32 12.49 29.03 -1.33
N LEU A 33 12.50 28.94 -2.66
CA LEU A 33 13.60 29.34 -3.48
C LEU A 33 13.42 30.82 -3.82
N ALA A 34 14.38 31.67 -3.42
CA ALA A 34 14.39 33.07 -3.74
C ALA A 34 15.61 33.37 -4.60
N VAL A 35 15.39 33.85 -5.81
CA VAL A 35 16.44 34.36 -6.67
C VAL A 35 16.60 35.86 -6.37
N THR A 36 17.76 36.26 -5.85
CA THR A 36 18.01 37.65 -5.45
C THR A 36 18.71 38.45 -6.55
N GLU A 37 19.49 37.77 -7.41
CA GLU A 37 20.19 38.39 -8.55
C GLU A 37 20.20 37.41 -9.73
N GLY A 38 20.12 37.93 -10.94
CA GLY A 38 20.17 37.13 -12.17
C GLY A 38 20.55 37.98 -13.37
N VAL A 39 21.11 37.38 -14.39
CA VAL A 39 21.44 38.07 -15.64
C VAL A 39 20.13 38.55 -16.30
N GLY A 40 19.99 39.87 -16.50
CA GLY A 40 18.78 40.47 -17.06
C GLY A 40 17.57 40.41 -16.13
N ASN A 41 17.81 40.33 -14.82
CA ASN A 41 16.76 40.20 -13.78
C ASN A 41 15.89 38.92 -13.87
N TYR A 42 16.40 37.87 -14.51
CA TYR A 42 15.73 36.60 -14.62
C TYR A 42 16.54 35.49 -13.93
N GLY A 43 15.85 34.69 -13.13
CA GLY A 43 16.33 33.41 -12.65
C GLY A 43 15.51 32.30 -13.28
N SER A 44 16.16 31.25 -13.79
CA SER A 44 15.48 30.08 -14.32
C SER A 44 16.11 28.79 -13.86
N GLY A 45 15.29 27.78 -13.59
CA GLY A 45 15.69 26.41 -13.33
C GLY A 45 14.74 25.47 -14.06
N ARG A 46 15.22 24.30 -14.47
CA ARG A 46 14.38 23.28 -15.10
C ARG A 46 13.60 22.50 -14.09
N GLU A 47 14.26 22.08 -13.02
CA GLU A 47 13.71 21.21 -12.00
C GLU A 47 14.35 21.51 -10.63
N LEU A 48 13.56 21.32 -9.57
CA LEU A 48 14.03 21.42 -8.20
C LEU A 48 13.80 20.07 -7.52
N TYR A 49 14.87 19.41 -7.12
CA TYR A 49 14.82 18.22 -6.31
C TYR A 49 15.15 18.56 -4.86
N VAL A 50 14.30 18.10 -3.95
CA VAL A 50 14.55 18.25 -2.52
C VAL A 50 14.78 16.86 -1.95
N PHE A 51 15.98 16.65 -1.45
CA PHE A 51 16.35 15.39 -0.81
C PHE A 51 16.37 15.57 0.70
N LYS A 52 15.66 14.69 1.40
CA LYS A 52 15.88 14.51 2.83
C LYS A 52 17.22 13.79 2.97
N VAL A 53 18.22 14.43 3.60
CA VAL A 53 19.41 13.69 4.00
C VAL A 53 18.96 12.66 5.02
N PRO A 54 19.21 11.37 4.80
CA PRO A 54 18.92 10.37 5.81
C PRO A 54 19.71 10.77 7.06
N GLY A 55 19.00 11.26 8.07
CA GLY A 55 19.56 11.31 9.40
C GLY A 55 19.81 9.90 9.83
N THR A 56 20.57 9.70 10.88
CA THR A 56 20.57 8.48 11.69
C THR A 56 19.24 8.27 12.41
N ALA A 57 18.12 8.79 11.90
CA ALA A 57 16.82 8.34 12.30
C ALA A 57 16.75 6.88 11.86
N SER A 58 16.87 5.98 12.83
CA SER A 58 16.62 4.58 12.61
C SER A 58 15.30 4.49 11.86
N TYR A 59 15.30 3.81 10.72
CA TYR A 59 14.07 3.47 10.02
C TYR A 59 13.13 2.85 11.05
N LEU A 60 12.00 3.50 11.25
CA LEU A 60 10.97 3.00 12.13
C LEU A 60 10.12 2.04 11.29
N GLN A 61 10.20 0.75 11.60
CA GLN A 61 9.52 -0.27 10.82
C GLN A 61 8.00 -0.04 10.84
N GLY A 62 7.43 0.25 9.68
CA GLY A 62 6.02 0.61 9.54
C GLY A 62 5.73 2.10 9.32
N ASP A 63 6.71 2.98 9.53
CA ASP A 63 6.60 4.41 9.20
C ASP A 63 6.74 4.60 7.67
N ILE A 64 5.67 4.30 6.94
CA ILE A 64 5.68 4.34 5.47
C ILE A 64 5.59 5.76 4.92
N ASN A 65 5.04 6.69 5.70
CA ASN A 65 4.93 8.10 5.34
C ASN A 65 6.17 8.91 5.73
N ASN A 66 7.12 8.30 6.48
CA ASN A 66 8.40 8.86 6.91
C ASN A 66 8.27 10.14 7.76
N ASP A 67 7.27 10.18 8.64
CA ASP A 67 7.07 11.30 9.56
C ASP A 67 7.74 11.11 10.93
N GLY A 68 8.31 9.91 11.18
CA GLY A 68 9.04 9.55 12.40
C GLY A 68 8.13 9.00 13.50
N LYS A 69 6.90 8.64 13.17
CA LYS A 69 5.93 8.02 14.08
C LYS A 69 5.30 6.83 13.40
N ILE A 70 4.67 5.96 14.19
CA ILE A 70 3.77 4.94 13.68
C ILE A 70 2.38 5.27 14.21
N ASP A 71 1.50 5.66 13.31
CA ASP A 71 0.12 6.00 13.65
C ASP A 71 -0.87 5.64 12.52
N ARG A 72 -2.13 6.07 12.66
CA ARG A 72 -3.15 5.80 11.63
C ARG A 72 -2.85 6.40 10.26
N ASN A 73 -1.97 7.41 10.18
CA ASN A 73 -1.59 7.99 8.89
C ASN A 73 -0.72 7.02 8.09
N ASP A 74 0.10 6.19 8.79
CA ASP A 74 0.85 5.13 8.10
C ASP A 74 -0.09 4.09 7.52
N LEU A 75 -1.08 3.65 8.28
CA LEU A 75 -2.07 2.71 7.78
C LEU A 75 -2.79 3.24 6.54
N THR A 76 -3.20 4.51 6.57
CA THR A 76 -3.81 5.18 5.42
C THR A 76 -2.85 5.27 4.23
N SER A 77 -1.58 5.53 4.50
CA SER A 77 -0.54 5.58 3.47
C SER A 77 -0.28 4.20 2.87
N TYR A 78 -0.24 3.15 3.68
CA TYR A 78 -0.11 1.76 3.20
C TYR A 78 -1.21 1.38 2.21
N MET A 79 -2.43 1.88 2.37
CA MET A 79 -3.51 1.61 1.42
C MET A 79 -3.10 1.98 -0.02
N ASN A 80 -2.38 3.08 -0.21
CA ASN A 80 -1.92 3.52 -1.52
C ASN A 80 -0.81 2.62 -2.11
N TYR A 81 -0.12 1.85 -1.27
CA TYR A 81 0.98 0.98 -1.65
C TYR A 81 0.60 -0.50 -1.66
N THR A 82 -0.60 -0.86 -1.21
CA THR A 82 -1.11 -2.24 -1.26
C THR A 82 -0.96 -2.83 -2.66
N GLY A 83 -0.34 -4.01 -2.75
CA GLY A 83 -0.08 -4.70 -4.00
C GLY A 83 1.11 -4.15 -4.81
N LEU A 84 1.83 -3.14 -4.31
CA LEU A 84 3.06 -2.66 -4.95
C LEU A 84 4.15 -3.72 -4.81
N ARG A 85 4.84 -4.00 -5.90
CA ARG A 85 5.85 -5.07 -5.95
C ARG A 85 7.15 -4.59 -6.55
N ARG A 86 8.24 -5.30 -6.27
CA ARG A 86 9.52 -5.03 -6.90
C ARG A 86 9.38 -5.02 -8.43
N GLY A 87 9.94 -3.98 -9.06
CA GLY A 87 9.82 -3.73 -10.51
C GLY A 87 8.73 -2.73 -10.88
N ASP A 88 7.86 -2.34 -9.95
CA ASP A 88 7.00 -1.18 -10.12
C ASP A 88 7.80 0.12 -9.90
N SER A 89 7.51 1.15 -10.68
CA SER A 89 8.23 2.43 -10.63
C SER A 89 8.22 3.08 -9.24
N ASP A 90 7.14 2.87 -8.49
CA ASP A 90 6.94 3.49 -7.19
C ASP A 90 7.47 2.64 -6.02
N TYR A 91 7.96 1.41 -6.29
CA TYR A 91 8.47 0.50 -5.25
C TYR A 91 9.84 0.94 -4.71
N GLU A 92 10.61 1.68 -5.48
CA GLU A 92 11.98 2.03 -5.15
C GLU A 92 12.12 3.04 -3.98
N GLY A 93 13.32 3.14 -3.43
CA GLY A 93 13.66 4.13 -2.41
C GLY A 93 13.04 3.84 -1.05
N TYR A 94 12.34 4.82 -0.47
CA TYR A 94 11.79 4.68 0.88
C TYR A 94 10.62 3.69 0.94
N ILE A 95 9.81 3.62 -0.11
CA ILE A 95 8.61 2.78 -0.16
C ILE A 95 8.97 1.29 -0.10
N SER A 96 10.09 0.87 -0.69
CA SER A 96 10.55 -0.52 -0.61
C SER A 96 10.79 -1.00 0.83
N LYS A 97 10.99 -0.10 1.77
CA LYS A 97 11.09 -0.42 3.20
C LYS A 97 9.74 -0.78 3.83
N GLY A 98 8.65 -0.46 3.13
CA GLY A 98 7.31 -0.89 3.51
C GLY A 98 7.05 -2.37 3.30
N ASP A 99 7.82 -3.02 2.45
CA ASP A 99 7.91 -4.48 2.35
C ASP A 99 8.78 -5.00 3.51
N ILE A 100 8.15 -5.22 4.64
CA ILE A 100 8.79 -5.49 5.95
C ILE A 100 9.38 -6.90 6.00
N ASN A 101 8.72 -7.86 5.38
CA ASN A 101 9.18 -9.25 5.31
C ASN A 101 10.07 -9.55 4.09
N MET A 102 10.30 -8.56 3.22
CA MET A 102 11.17 -8.65 2.04
C MET A 102 10.74 -9.74 1.06
N ASN A 103 9.43 -9.89 0.86
CA ASN A 103 8.86 -10.86 -0.10
C ASN A 103 8.60 -10.24 -1.48
N ASP A 104 9.07 -9.01 -1.71
CA ASP A 104 8.92 -8.25 -2.94
C ASP A 104 7.48 -7.77 -3.24
N LEU A 105 6.62 -7.72 -2.21
CA LEU A 105 5.22 -7.31 -2.32
C LEU A 105 4.78 -6.62 -1.02
N ILE A 106 4.18 -5.45 -1.12
CA ILE A 106 3.49 -4.82 0.02
C ILE A 106 2.09 -5.42 0.15
N ASP A 107 1.87 -6.18 1.22
CA ASP A 107 0.66 -6.97 1.42
C ASP A 107 0.08 -6.89 2.85
N ALA A 108 -0.85 -7.78 3.18
CA ALA A 108 -1.47 -7.81 4.49
C ALA A 108 -0.49 -8.07 5.64
N TYR A 109 0.65 -8.72 5.40
CA TYR A 109 1.65 -8.91 6.44
C TYR A 109 2.26 -7.59 6.89
N ASP A 110 2.72 -6.78 5.95
CA ASP A 110 3.38 -5.50 6.22
C ASP A 110 2.44 -4.56 6.98
N ILE A 111 1.20 -4.51 6.52
CA ILE A 111 0.14 -3.71 7.13
C ILE A 111 -0.19 -4.22 8.54
N SER A 112 -0.15 -5.53 8.76
CA SER A 112 -0.37 -6.12 10.10
C SER A 112 0.69 -5.72 11.10
N VAL A 113 1.95 -5.53 10.66
CA VAL A 113 3.02 -5.02 11.54
C VAL A 113 2.66 -3.64 12.06
N VAL A 114 2.15 -2.75 11.19
CA VAL A 114 1.69 -1.42 11.60
C VAL A 114 0.49 -1.52 12.54
N ALA A 115 -0.51 -2.30 12.18
CA ALA A 115 -1.71 -2.48 12.99
C ALA A 115 -1.38 -2.97 14.40
N THR A 116 -0.46 -3.94 14.54
CA THR A 116 0.00 -4.46 15.83
C THR A 116 0.68 -3.38 16.68
N GLN A 117 1.43 -2.47 16.07
CA GLN A 117 2.07 -1.36 16.81
C GLN A 117 1.06 -0.32 17.28
N LEU A 118 -0.01 -0.07 16.51
CA LEU A 118 -1.09 0.84 16.91
C LEU A 118 -1.86 0.33 18.13
N GLU A 119 -1.92 -0.96 18.32
CA GLU A 119 -2.59 -1.59 19.47
C GLU A 119 -1.79 -1.55 20.79
N GLY A 120 -0.57 -1.01 20.76
CA GLY A 120 0.30 -0.96 21.95
C GLY A 120 1.05 -2.26 22.21
N GLY A 121 1.26 -3.06 21.18
CA GLY A 121 2.04 -4.28 21.21
C GLY A 121 1.21 -5.56 21.35
N VAL A 122 1.87 -6.67 21.19
CA VAL A 122 1.27 -8.01 21.15
C VAL A 122 0.60 -8.32 22.49
N GLY A 123 -0.71 -8.38 22.49
CA GLY A 123 -1.49 -8.92 23.59
C GLY A 123 -1.16 -10.39 23.83
N ARG A 124 -1.83 -11.00 24.82
CA ARG A 124 -1.69 -12.40 25.23
C ARG A 124 -1.40 -13.33 24.04
N LYS A 125 -0.29 -14.08 24.10
CA LYS A 125 0.09 -15.07 23.08
C LYS A 125 -1.07 -16.00 22.77
N ASP A 126 -1.53 -15.98 21.54
CA ASP A 126 -2.48 -16.97 21.05
C ASP A 126 -1.72 -18.24 20.66
N THR A 127 -2.19 -19.38 21.12
CA THR A 127 -1.60 -20.67 20.79
C THR A 127 -2.06 -21.19 19.43
N LEU A 128 -3.16 -20.67 18.91
CA LEU A 128 -3.69 -21.08 17.62
C LEU A 128 -2.83 -20.47 16.50
N LYS A 129 -2.41 -21.31 15.58
CA LYS A 129 -1.70 -20.88 14.36
C LYS A 129 -2.72 -20.56 13.27
N VAL A 130 -2.40 -19.52 12.49
CA VAL A 130 -3.18 -19.15 11.30
C VAL A 130 -3.20 -20.30 10.29
N SER A 131 -4.36 -20.59 9.75
CA SER A 131 -4.55 -21.57 8.67
C SER A 131 -5.87 -21.35 7.94
N GLY A 132 -6.09 -22.07 6.85
CA GLY A 132 -7.27 -22.02 6.01
C GLY A 132 -6.94 -21.56 4.60
N SER A 133 -7.97 -21.28 3.81
CA SER A 133 -7.80 -20.77 2.45
C SER A 133 -8.97 -19.88 2.05
N LEU A 134 -8.83 -19.17 0.95
CA LEU A 134 -9.90 -18.41 0.34
C LEU A 134 -10.27 -19.04 -1.02
N SER A 135 -11.55 -18.93 -1.36
CA SER A 135 -12.02 -19.29 -2.70
C SER A 135 -12.93 -18.19 -3.23
N ILE A 136 -12.99 -18.10 -4.56
CA ILE A 136 -13.84 -17.14 -5.26
C ILE A 136 -14.86 -17.87 -6.12
N SER A 137 -16.05 -17.29 -6.21
CA SER A 137 -17.14 -17.81 -7.05
C SER A 137 -17.98 -16.67 -7.62
N THR A 138 -18.64 -16.94 -8.73
CA THR A 138 -19.60 -16.02 -9.35
C THR A 138 -20.88 -16.76 -9.70
N PRO A 139 -22.04 -16.09 -9.72
CA PRO A 139 -23.33 -16.72 -10.01
C PRO A 139 -23.44 -17.25 -11.44
N LYS A 140 -22.68 -16.72 -12.36
CA LYS A 140 -22.64 -17.16 -13.78
C LYS A 140 -21.23 -16.95 -14.36
N ARG A 141 -20.96 -17.57 -15.51
CA ARG A 141 -19.66 -17.45 -16.17
C ARG A 141 -19.62 -16.47 -17.33
N LEU A 142 -20.77 -16.09 -17.90
CA LEU A 142 -20.84 -15.19 -19.04
C LEU A 142 -21.59 -13.93 -18.67
N TYR A 143 -20.96 -12.78 -18.89
CA TYR A 143 -21.50 -11.45 -18.61
C TYR A 143 -21.62 -10.65 -19.89
N GLN A 144 -22.69 -9.85 -19.99
CA GLN A 144 -22.86 -8.88 -21.07
C GLN A 144 -22.20 -7.57 -20.68
N LYS A 145 -22.01 -6.69 -21.69
CA LYS A 145 -21.55 -5.33 -21.44
C LYS A 145 -22.42 -4.64 -20.37
N ASP A 146 -21.79 -3.89 -19.51
CA ASP A 146 -22.37 -3.11 -18.39
C ASP A 146 -22.98 -3.94 -17.25
N GLU A 147 -22.92 -5.27 -17.30
CA GLU A 147 -23.34 -6.10 -16.17
C GLU A 147 -22.31 -6.08 -15.02
N ILE A 148 -22.84 -6.12 -13.80
CA ILE A 148 -22.03 -6.28 -12.60
C ILE A 148 -21.70 -7.74 -12.37
N VAL A 149 -20.41 -8.01 -12.21
CA VAL A 149 -19.85 -9.29 -11.84
C VAL A 149 -19.66 -9.30 -10.33
N GLU A 150 -20.50 -10.01 -9.61
CA GLU A 150 -20.35 -10.20 -8.17
C GLU A 150 -19.45 -11.41 -7.92
N ILE A 151 -18.25 -11.17 -7.42
CA ILE A 151 -17.29 -12.20 -7.04
C ILE A 151 -17.39 -12.39 -5.54
N ARG A 152 -17.99 -13.51 -5.13
CA ARG A 152 -18.09 -13.89 -3.72
C ARG A 152 -16.79 -14.50 -3.26
N VAL A 153 -16.24 -13.96 -2.19
CA VAL A 153 -15.02 -14.47 -1.54
C VAL A 153 -15.45 -15.21 -0.29
N LYS A 154 -15.09 -16.48 -0.23
CA LYS A 154 -15.39 -17.36 0.90
C LYS A 154 -14.11 -17.80 1.59
N GLY A 155 -14.11 -17.71 2.92
CA GLY A 155 -13.13 -18.37 3.77
C GLY A 155 -13.44 -19.84 3.93
N ASN A 156 -12.42 -20.70 3.92
CA ASN A 156 -12.56 -22.13 4.11
C ASN A 156 -11.65 -22.57 5.27
N ASP A 157 -12.24 -23.12 6.32
CA ASP A 157 -11.57 -23.62 7.52
C ASP A 157 -10.57 -22.63 8.13
N LEU A 158 -10.94 -21.34 8.12
CA LEU A 158 -10.12 -20.27 8.67
C LEU A 158 -9.88 -20.47 10.16
N LYS A 159 -8.65 -20.21 10.61
CA LYS A 159 -8.28 -20.20 12.03
C LYS A 159 -7.38 -19.01 12.32
N ALA A 160 -7.72 -18.27 13.35
CA ALA A 160 -6.94 -17.16 13.91
C ALA A 160 -6.53 -16.10 12.85
N VAL A 161 -7.35 -15.83 11.85
CA VAL A 161 -7.03 -14.87 10.78
C VAL A 161 -7.31 -13.45 11.25
N ASN A 162 -6.26 -12.66 11.34
CA ASN A 162 -6.29 -11.26 11.76
C ASN A 162 -6.10 -10.28 10.58
N ALA A 163 -5.48 -10.75 9.51
CA ALA A 163 -5.41 -10.06 8.24
C ALA A 163 -5.38 -11.04 7.08
N LEU A 164 -5.81 -10.57 5.92
CA LEU A 164 -5.75 -11.33 4.69
C LEU A 164 -5.52 -10.41 3.48
N SER A 165 -4.85 -10.95 2.48
CA SER A 165 -4.79 -10.34 1.15
C SER A 165 -4.57 -11.39 0.07
N PHE A 166 -4.88 -11.03 -1.17
CA PHE A 166 -4.55 -11.78 -2.36
C PHE A 166 -4.54 -10.88 -3.58
N ALA A 167 -3.96 -11.35 -4.68
CA ALA A 167 -4.02 -10.70 -5.97
C ALA A 167 -5.12 -11.34 -6.85
N LEU A 168 -5.87 -10.49 -7.53
CA LEU A 168 -6.84 -10.89 -8.56
C LEU A 168 -6.51 -10.15 -9.86
N PRO A 169 -5.59 -10.70 -10.69
CA PRO A 169 -5.25 -10.10 -11.99
C PRO A 169 -6.45 -10.15 -12.93
N TYR A 170 -6.66 -9.06 -13.68
CA TYR A 170 -7.74 -9.00 -14.68
C TYR A 170 -7.36 -8.11 -15.87
N ASP A 171 -8.00 -8.32 -17.01
CA ASP A 171 -7.85 -7.43 -18.16
C ASP A 171 -8.74 -6.19 -17.98
N GLN A 172 -8.11 -5.02 -17.92
CA GLN A 172 -8.81 -3.73 -17.82
C GLN A 172 -9.67 -3.38 -19.04
N ASN A 173 -9.49 -4.10 -20.18
CA ASN A 173 -10.38 -3.97 -21.34
C ASN A 173 -11.67 -4.78 -21.15
N ASP A 174 -11.65 -5.79 -20.30
CA ASP A 174 -12.78 -6.65 -19.99
C ASP A 174 -13.58 -6.15 -18.79
N PHE A 175 -12.88 -5.66 -17.77
CA PHE A 175 -13.49 -5.32 -16.49
C PHE A 175 -13.05 -3.95 -15.97
N GLU A 176 -13.88 -3.39 -15.12
CA GLU A 176 -13.63 -2.21 -14.33
C GLU A 176 -13.97 -2.51 -12.88
N PHE A 177 -13.10 -2.16 -11.95
CA PHE A 177 -13.38 -2.32 -10.52
C PHE A 177 -14.43 -1.29 -10.07
N VAL A 178 -15.45 -1.77 -9.35
CA VAL A 178 -16.56 -0.94 -8.86
C VAL A 178 -16.48 -0.76 -7.35
N GLY A 179 -16.13 -1.80 -6.60
CA GLY A 179 -16.04 -1.72 -5.16
C GLY A 179 -16.02 -3.06 -4.45
N VAL A 180 -15.95 -2.97 -3.12
CA VAL A 180 -15.98 -4.10 -2.19
C VAL A 180 -17.15 -3.93 -1.24
N GLU A 181 -17.89 -4.99 -1.01
CA GLU A 181 -18.99 -5.05 -0.04
C GLU A 181 -18.63 -6.07 1.05
N PRO A 182 -18.22 -5.64 2.27
CA PRO A 182 -17.99 -6.54 3.37
C PRO A 182 -19.28 -7.20 3.84
N LEU A 183 -19.27 -8.51 4.05
CA LEU A 183 -20.36 -9.29 4.63
C LEU A 183 -20.08 -9.56 6.11
N ASN A 184 -19.17 -10.49 6.38
CA ASN A 184 -18.80 -10.91 7.73
C ASN A 184 -17.46 -10.32 8.21
N MET A 185 -16.95 -9.29 7.52
CA MET A 185 -15.68 -8.61 7.82
C MET A 185 -15.86 -7.13 8.14
N LYS A 186 -17.02 -6.72 8.59
CA LYS A 186 -17.34 -5.29 8.83
C LYS A 186 -16.47 -4.62 9.89
N ALA A 187 -15.87 -5.41 10.79
CA ALA A 187 -14.97 -4.90 11.82
C ALA A 187 -13.52 -4.71 11.34
N MET A 188 -13.16 -5.30 10.20
CA MET A 188 -11.82 -5.16 9.62
C MET A 188 -11.71 -3.90 8.76
N GLU A 189 -10.58 -3.24 8.86
CA GLU A 189 -10.25 -2.13 7.93
C GLU A 189 -10.03 -2.69 6.52
N ASN A 190 -10.71 -2.08 5.56
CA ASN A 190 -10.60 -2.44 4.15
C ASN A 190 -9.57 -1.54 3.46
N LEU A 191 -8.47 -2.12 3.06
CA LEU A 191 -7.34 -1.48 2.38
C LEU A 191 -7.18 -1.99 0.94
N THR A 192 -8.28 -2.41 0.33
CA THR A 192 -8.30 -2.91 -1.05
C THR A 192 -7.84 -1.84 -2.03
N TYR A 193 -6.93 -2.20 -2.92
CA TYR A 193 -6.40 -1.30 -3.94
C TYR A 193 -6.45 -1.95 -5.34
N ASP A 194 -6.81 -1.15 -6.32
CA ASP A 194 -6.88 -1.55 -7.73
C ASP A 194 -5.67 -1.01 -8.49
N ARG A 195 -4.63 -1.85 -8.65
CA ARG A 195 -3.31 -1.44 -9.14
C ARG A 195 -3.08 -1.76 -10.61
N LEU A 196 -2.57 -0.77 -11.32
CA LEU A 196 -1.94 -0.97 -12.62
C LEU A 196 -0.41 -1.00 -12.41
N HIS A 197 0.20 -2.15 -12.64
CA HIS A 197 1.65 -2.32 -12.52
C HIS A 197 2.40 -1.69 -13.69
N THR A 198 3.66 -1.37 -13.49
CA THR A 198 4.54 -0.78 -14.51
C THR A 198 4.64 -1.65 -15.78
N ASN A 199 4.53 -2.96 -15.63
CA ASN A 199 4.51 -3.91 -16.76
C ASN A 199 3.15 -3.98 -17.49
N GLY A 200 2.18 -3.14 -17.12
CA GLY A 200 0.85 -3.09 -17.74
C GLY A 200 -0.17 -4.09 -17.21
N VAL A 201 0.20 -4.94 -16.27
CA VAL A 201 -0.75 -5.87 -15.62
C VAL A 201 -1.64 -5.10 -14.65
N LYS A 202 -2.96 -5.28 -14.77
CA LYS A 202 -3.95 -4.76 -13.84
C LYS A 202 -4.32 -5.85 -12.85
N SER A 203 -4.27 -5.52 -11.55
CA SER A 203 -4.64 -6.46 -10.48
C SER A 203 -5.38 -5.74 -9.36
N LEU A 204 -6.44 -6.36 -8.87
CA LEU A 204 -7.09 -5.97 -7.64
C LEU A 204 -6.40 -6.68 -6.47
N TYR A 205 -6.16 -5.94 -5.39
CA TYR A 205 -5.57 -6.44 -4.14
C TYR A 205 -6.56 -6.25 -2.98
N PRO A 206 -7.52 -7.16 -2.82
CA PRO A 206 -8.36 -7.16 -1.63
C PRO A 206 -7.48 -7.40 -0.41
N THR A 207 -7.52 -6.44 0.52
CA THR A 207 -6.69 -6.47 1.73
C THR A 207 -7.52 -6.00 2.91
N PHE A 208 -7.56 -6.83 3.95
CA PHE A 208 -8.31 -6.55 5.16
C PHE A 208 -7.45 -6.83 6.39
N VAL A 209 -7.50 -5.94 7.37
CA VAL A 209 -6.70 -6.03 8.59
C VAL A 209 -7.53 -5.67 9.80
N ASN A 210 -7.47 -6.47 10.85
CA ASN A 210 -8.00 -6.10 12.15
C ASN A 210 -7.12 -5.05 12.82
N ILE A 211 -7.76 -4.05 13.41
CA ILE A 211 -7.10 -3.04 14.23
C ILE A 211 -7.77 -3.05 15.60
N GLY A 212 -6.96 -3.02 16.66
CA GLY A 212 -7.47 -3.04 18.01
C GLY A 212 -7.85 -4.45 18.47
N LYS A 213 -8.76 -4.53 19.44
CA LYS A 213 -9.15 -5.77 20.11
C LYS A 213 -10.25 -6.55 19.35
N GLN A 214 -10.19 -6.57 18.04
CA GLN A 214 -11.15 -7.33 17.24
C GLN A 214 -10.87 -8.83 17.32
N GLU A 215 -11.94 -9.63 17.20
CA GLU A 215 -11.82 -11.07 17.13
C GLU A 215 -11.26 -11.52 15.78
N ALA A 216 -10.42 -12.53 15.78
CA ALA A 216 -9.90 -13.14 14.58
C ALA A 216 -11.02 -13.88 13.81
N LEU A 217 -10.94 -13.93 12.49
CA LEU A 217 -11.83 -14.73 11.67
C LEU A 217 -11.53 -16.22 11.89
N ASN A 218 -12.59 -16.98 12.06
CA ASN A 218 -12.55 -18.43 12.22
C ASN A 218 -13.74 -19.07 11.49
N GLY A 219 -13.54 -20.30 11.00
CA GLY A 219 -14.61 -21.06 10.36
C GLY A 219 -14.66 -20.91 8.83
N SER A 220 -15.80 -21.28 8.27
CA SER A 220 -16.01 -21.28 6.82
C SER A 220 -17.27 -20.48 6.49
N GLU A 221 -17.08 -19.27 5.95
CA GLU A 221 -18.17 -18.34 5.67
C GLU A 221 -17.88 -17.43 4.48
N GLU A 222 -18.90 -16.80 3.94
CA GLU A 222 -18.73 -15.72 2.94
C GLU A 222 -18.24 -14.46 3.64
N LEU A 223 -17.11 -13.92 3.18
CA LEU A 223 -16.42 -12.81 3.81
C LEU A 223 -16.82 -11.46 3.20
N PHE A 224 -16.77 -11.36 1.89
CA PHE A 224 -17.08 -10.13 1.15
C PHE A 224 -17.38 -10.42 -0.32
N VAL A 225 -17.92 -9.42 -1.00
CA VAL A 225 -18.18 -9.45 -2.43
C VAL A 225 -17.34 -8.37 -3.11
N LEU A 226 -16.57 -8.78 -4.12
CA LEU A 226 -15.92 -7.84 -5.04
C LEU A 226 -16.86 -7.59 -6.21
N LYS A 227 -16.97 -6.34 -6.63
CA LYS A 227 -17.81 -5.95 -7.76
C LYS A 227 -16.93 -5.44 -8.89
N LEU A 228 -17.00 -6.13 -10.02
CA LEU A 228 -16.43 -5.66 -11.28
C LEU A 228 -17.56 -5.34 -12.25
N LYS A 229 -17.38 -4.37 -13.13
CA LYS A 229 -18.29 -4.09 -14.24
C LYS A 229 -17.70 -4.67 -15.52
N ALA A 230 -18.47 -5.47 -16.24
CA ALA A 230 -18.05 -5.97 -17.54
C ALA A 230 -18.11 -4.85 -18.59
N LYS A 231 -17.01 -4.57 -19.28
CA LYS A 231 -16.90 -3.52 -20.30
C LYS A 231 -17.33 -4.01 -21.68
N ARG A 232 -17.37 -5.32 -21.86
CA ARG A 232 -17.83 -6.02 -23.07
C ARG A 232 -18.43 -7.37 -22.69
N LYS A 233 -18.93 -8.10 -23.67
CA LYS A 233 -19.35 -9.50 -23.45
C LYS A 233 -18.09 -10.33 -23.16
N VAL A 234 -18.04 -10.93 -21.97
CA VAL A 234 -16.84 -11.61 -21.45
C VAL A 234 -17.18 -12.81 -20.57
N LYS A 235 -16.30 -13.82 -20.59
CA LYS A 235 -16.33 -14.92 -19.64
C LYS A 235 -15.55 -14.54 -18.38
N PHE A 236 -16.07 -14.93 -17.23
CA PHE A 236 -15.34 -14.85 -15.98
C PHE A 236 -14.39 -16.04 -15.85
N GLU A 237 -13.09 -15.76 -15.90
CA GLU A 237 -12.01 -16.75 -15.83
C GLU A 237 -10.88 -16.27 -14.89
N LEU A 238 -11.22 -15.42 -13.91
CA LEU A 238 -10.23 -14.88 -12.96
C LEU A 238 -9.89 -15.91 -11.89
N THR A 239 -8.64 -15.90 -11.48
CA THR A 239 -8.09 -16.77 -10.44
C THR A 239 -7.39 -15.95 -9.38
N LEU A 240 -7.59 -16.34 -8.13
CA LEU A 240 -6.88 -15.79 -6.99
C LEU A 240 -5.41 -16.23 -7.03
N LYS A 241 -4.49 -15.30 -6.71
CA LYS A 241 -3.04 -15.54 -6.63
C LYS A 241 -2.47 -14.87 -5.39
N ASP A 242 -1.30 -15.29 -4.98
CA ASP A 242 -0.50 -14.68 -3.93
C ASP A 242 -1.31 -14.48 -2.64
N GLY A 243 -2.11 -15.49 -2.27
CA GLY A 243 -2.99 -15.43 -1.13
C GLY A 243 -2.25 -15.64 0.18
N ILE A 244 -2.43 -14.73 1.15
CA ILE A 244 -1.90 -14.84 2.50
C ILE A 244 -2.94 -14.61 3.57
N LEU A 245 -2.80 -15.32 4.66
CA LEU A 245 -3.51 -15.10 5.92
C LEU A 245 -2.47 -14.79 7.00
N VAL A 246 -2.75 -13.85 7.89
CA VAL A 246 -1.85 -13.43 8.97
C VAL A 246 -2.60 -13.47 10.29
N ASP A 247 -1.98 -14.00 11.34
CA ASP A 247 -2.51 -13.89 12.70
C ASP A 247 -1.94 -12.68 13.45
N LYS A 248 -2.42 -12.45 14.65
CA LYS A 248 -1.98 -11.30 15.45
C LYS A 248 -0.57 -11.42 16.03
N GLU A 249 0.05 -12.59 15.98
CA GLU A 249 1.46 -12.80 16.28
C GLU A 249 2.36 -12.67 15.05
N LEU A 250 1.81 -12.17 13.93
CA LEU A 250 2.49 -11.99 12.65
C LEU A 250 3.01 -13.29 12.03
N ARG A 251 2.36 -14.41 12.33
CA ARG A 251 2.62 -15.67 11.60
C ARG A 251 1.80 -15.68 10.31
N MET A 252 2.41 -16.14 9.24
CA MET A 252 1.78 -16.18 7.91
C MET A 252 1.41 -17.61 7.52
N HIS A 253 0.34 -17.71 6.73
CA HIS A 253 -0.05 -18.89 5.99
C HIS A 253 -0.35 -18.49 4.54
N GLN A 254 0.37 -19.07 3.59
CA GLN A 254 0.13 -18.90 2.15
C GLN A 254 -0.75 -20.03 1.63
N PHE A 255 -1.61 -19.75 0.66
CA PHE A 255 -2.55 -20.71 0.08
C PHE A 255 -2.77 -20.49 -1.41
#